data_2f6a11d0317663b22074778fb0591798
#
_entry.id   2f6a11d0317663b22074778fb0591798
#
_cell.length_a   1.000
_cell.length_b   1.000
_cell.length_c   1.000
_cell.angle_alpha   90.00
_cell.angle_beta   90.00
_cell.angle_gamma   90.00
#
_symmetry.space_group_name_H-M   'P 1'
#
loop_
_entity.id
_entity.type
_entity.pdbx_description
1 polymer ?
#
loop_
_entity_poly.entity_id
_entity_poly.type
_entity_poly.pdbx_seq_one_letter_code
_entity_poly.pdbx_strand_id
1 'polypeptide(L)'
;MYKRQITNNHQKADTGTKMIHLGKNTKSKIISKGISAGHSDMTYRGLVDISPKASNSNNYTQCDSLLMGNKCGAHTVPYIKNKNSSSTIEHEATTSKINDDQLFYCNQRGLNQEEAVSLIVNGFCKDVLQQLPMEFAVEAQKLVGISIEGSVG
;
A
#
# COMPACT_ATOMS: atom_id res chain seq x y z
N MET A 1 -6.64 -6.36 -8.09
CA MET A 1 -6.85 -4.92 -7.82
C MET A 1 -5.58 -4.35 -7.22
N TYR A 2 -5.09 -3.24 -7.75
CA TYR A 2 -3.94 -2.53 -7.22
C TYR A 2 -4.39 -1.16 -6.73
N LYS A 3 -3.92 -0.77 -5.55
CA LYS A 3 -4.27 0.50 -4.91
C LYS A 3 -3.03 1.13 -4.31
N ARG A 4 -2.90 2.44 -4.48
CA ARG A 4 -1.89 3.26 -3.80
C ARG A 4 -2.53 4.49 -3.20
N GLN A 5 -2.09 4.82 -1.99
CA GLN A 5 -2.55 5.99 -1.25
C GLN A 5 -1.33 6.71 -0.67
N ILE A 6 -1.32 8.02 -0.80
CA ILE A 6 -0.28 8.87 -0.21
C ILE A 6 -0.98 9.95 0.58
N THR A 7 -0.55 10.14 1.82
CA THR A 7 -0.99 11.22 2.70
C THR A 7 0.23 11.96 3.25
N ASN A 8 0.13 13.27 3.34
CA ASN A 8 1.20 14.13 3.86
C ASN A 8 0.61 15.27 4.71
N ASN A 9 1.46 16.02 5.39
CA ASN A 9 1.08 17.13 6.27
C ASN A 9 0.08 16.68 7.35
N HIS A 10 -1.13 17.22 7.37
CA HIS A 10 -2.21 16.89 8.31
C HIS A 10 -3.39 16.17 7.63
N GLN A 11 -3.15 15.57 6.47
CA GLN A 11 -4.18 14.87 5.72
C GLN A 11 -4.62 13.60 6.47
N LYS A 12 -5.93 13.34 6.43
CA LYS A 12 -6.52 12.08 6.89
C LYS A 12 -7.24 11.42 5.74
N ALA A 13 -6.95 10.16 5.50
CA ALA A 13 -7.59 9.40 4.44
C ALA A 13 -8.10 8.06 4.95
N ASP A 14 -9.36 7.79 4.73
CA ASP A 14 -10.01 6.50 5.01
C ASP A 14 -10.53 5.93 3.70
N THR A 15 -9.99 4.82 3.28
CA THR A 15 -10.29 4.21 1.99
C THR A 15 -10.42 2.71 2.14
N GLY A 16 -11.10 2.08 1.17
CA GLY A 16 -11.29 0.64 1.27
C GLY A 16 -11.43 -0.08 -0.06
N THR A 17 -11.46 -1.39 0.04
CA THR A 17 -11.78 -2.29 -1.04
C THR A 17 -12.85 -3.27 -0.59
N LYS A 18 -13.67 -3.72 -1.54
CA LYS A 18 -14.69 -4.72 -1.31
C LYS A 18 -14.58 -5.80 -2.37
N MET A 19 -14.38 -7.04 -1.95
CA MET A 19 -14.33 -8.20 -2.85
C MET A 19 -15.32 -9.23 -2.37
N ILE A 20 -16.27 -9.60 -3.25
CA ILE A 20 -17.28 -10.60 -2.96
C ILE A 20 -17.17 -11.73 -3.98
N HIS A 21 -16.91 -12.93 -3.50
CA HIS A 21 -16.90 -14.15 -4.31
C HIS A 21 -18.28 -14.81 -4.27
N LEU A 22 -18.95 -14.84 -5.42
CA LEU A 22 -20.29 -15.44 -5.55
C LEU A 22 -20.27 -16.78 -6.28
N GLY A 23 -19.38 -16.92 -7.27
CA GLY A 23 -19.25 -18.12 -8.10
C GLY A 23 -18.15 -19.05 -7.65
N LYS A 24 -18.18 -20.28 -8.16
CA LYS A 24 -17.15 -21.30 -7.93
C LYS A 24 -15.85 -20.95 -8.68
N ASN A 25 -14.72 -21.44 -8.16
CA ASN A 25 -13.39 -21.31 -8.79
C ASN A 25 -12.97 -19.86 -9.07
N THR A 26 -13.45 -18.90 -8.29
CA THR A 26 -13.09 -17.49 -8.45
C THR A 26 -11.78 -17.15 -7.74
N LYS A 27 -10.99 -16.26 -8.35
CA LYS A 27 -9.73 -15.80 -7.78
C LYS A 27 -9.71 -14.28 -7.71
N SER A 28 -9.18 -13.74 -6.63
CA SER A 28 -8.96 -12.31 -6.49
C SER A 28 -7.61 -12.03 -5.84
N LYS A 29 -6.98 -10.94 -6.29
CA LYS A 29 -5.74 -10.42 -5.70
C LYS A 29 -5.88 -8.94 -5.44
N ILE A 30 -5.61 -8.51 -4.21
CA ILE A 30 -5.63 -7.12 -3.77
C ILE A 30 -4.23 -6.77 -3.29
N ILE A 31 -3.61 -5.76 -3.91
CA ILE A 31 -2.34 -5.18 -3.46
C ILE A 31 -2.61 -3.73 -3.12
N SER A 32 -2.48 -3.37 -1.85
CA SER A 32 -2.65 -2.02 -1.33
C SER A 32 -1.32 -1.53 -0.77
N LYS A 33 -0.80 -0.44 -1.34
CA LYS A 33 0.40 0.22 -0.83
C LYS A 33 0.04 1.63 -0.37
N GLY A 34 0.41 1.96 0.86
CA GLY A 34 0.14 3.25 1.48
C GLY A 34 1.42 3.94 1.96
N ILE A 35 1.48 5.25 1.80
CA ILE A 35 2.56 6.09 2.34
C ILE A 35 1.91 7.17 3.20
N SER A 36 2.37 7.29 4.44
CA SER A 36 1.94 8.33 5.37
C SER A 36 3.15 9.13 5.82
N ALA A 37 3.09 10.45 5.65
CA ALA A 37 4.18 11.37 5.95
C ALA A 37 3.74 12.53 6.86
N GLY A 38 4.70 13.16 7.54
CA GLY A 38 4.44 14.33 8.38
C GLY A 38 3.59 14.01 9.62
N HIS A 39 2.39 14.59 9.68
CA HIS A 39 1.39 14.39 10.72
C HIS A 39 0.11 13.75 10.17
N SER A 40 0.21 13.03 9.07
CA SER A 40 -0.94 12.47 8.39
C SER A 40 -1.32 11.10 8.94
N ASP A 41 -2.58 10.73 8.74
CA ASP A 41 -3.09 9.40 9.06
C ASP A 41 -3.78 8.79 7.85
N MET A 42 -3.56 7.51 7.63
CA MET A 42 -4.29 6.76 6.64
C MET A 42 -4.91 5.50 7.22
N THR A 43 -6.12 5.20 6.80
CA THR A 43 -6.82 3.96 7.14
C THR A 43 -7.18 3.22 5.85
N TYR A 44 -6.87 1.94 5.82
CA TYR A 44 -7.32 1.03 4.78
C TYR A 44 -8.33 0.03 5.36
N ARG A 45 -9.51 -0.07 4.74
CA ARG A 45 -10.54 -1.05 5.10
C ARG A 45 -10.72 -2.07 4.00
N GLY A 46 -10.49 -3.33 4.29
CA GLY A 46 -10.59 -4.43 3.32
C GLY A 46 -11.71 -5.39 3.66
N LEU A 47 -12.78 -5.42 2.83
CA LEU A 47 -13.81 -6.44 2.93
C LEU A 47 -13.54 -7.55 1.91
N VAL A 48 -13.46 -8.78 2.39
CA VAL A 48 -13.49 -9.99 1.55
C VAL A 48 -14.62 -10.89 2.08
N ASP A 49 -15.60 -11.20 1.22
CA ASP A 49 -16.72 -12.11 1.56
C ASP A 49 -16.77 -13.23 0.53
N ILE A 50 -16.59 -14.47 0.98
CA ILE A 50 -16.76 -15.67 0.16
C ILE A 50 -18.11 -16.31 0.52
N SER A 51 -19.02 -16.37 -0.45
CA SER A 51 -20.36 -16.91 -0.27
C SER A 51 -20.33 -18.44 -0.07
N PRO A 52 -21.37 -19.05 0.52
CA PRO A 52 -21.44 -20.50 0.67
C PRO A 52 -21.37 -21.28 -0.64
N LYS A 53 -21.78 -20.66 -1.76
CA LYS A 53 -21.78 -21.26 -3.10
C LYS A 53 -20.45 -21.14 -3.84
N ALA A 54 -19.51 -20.30 -3.35
CA ALA A 54 -18.25 -20.01 -3.97
C ALA A 54 -17.16 -21.03 -3.58
N SER A 55 -17.35 -22.29 -3.98
CA SER A 55 -16.37 -23.35 -3.72
C SER A 55 -15.07 -23.14 -4.51
N ASN A 56 -13.93 -23.59 -3.93
CA ASN A 56 -12.59 -23.50 -4.51
C ASN A 56 -12.20 -22.08 -4.94
N SER A 57 -12.65 -21.09 -4.17
CA SER A 57 -12.34 -19.67 -4.44
C SER A 57 -11.19 -19.21 -3.56
N ASN A 58 -10.30 -18.37 -4.13
CA ASN A 58 -9.13 -17.90 -3.43
C ASN A 58 -9.04 -16.38 -3.48
N ASN A 59 -8.75 -15.78 -2.33
CA ASN A 59 -8.37 -14.38 -2.21
C ASN A 59 -6.96 -14.27 -1.63
N TYR A 60 -6.15 -13.41 -2.22
CA TYR A 60 -4.89 -12.94 -1.65
C TYR A 60 -4.96 -11.42 -1.50
N THR A 61 -4.74 -10.93 -0.28
CA THR A 61 -4.70 -9.50 0.03
C THR A 61 -3.39 -9.17 0.72
N GLN A 62 -2.66 -8.21 0.17
CA GLN A 62 -1.44 -7.66 0.74
C GLN A 62 -1.61 -6.16 0.97
N CYS A 63 -1.34 -5.71 2.20
CA CYS A 63 -1.46 -4.33 2.63
C CYS A 63 -0.13 -3.85 3.22
N ASP A 64 0.65 -3.11 2.44
CA ASP A 64 1.93 -2.57 2.89
C ASP A 64 1.81 -1.07 3.16
N SER A 65 2.34 -0.64 4.28
CA SER A 65 2.37 0.76 4.69
C SER A 65 3.80 1.22 4.96
N LEU A 66 4.15 2.38 4.42
CA LEU A 66 5.44 3.05 4.65
C LEU A 66 5.19 4.34 5.42
N LEU A 67 5.84 4.47 6.57
CA LEU A 67 5.78 5.66 7.41
C LEU A 67 7.03 6.52 7.19
N MET A 68 6.80 7.82 6.98
CA MET A 68 7.85 8.83 6.80
C MET A 68 7.69 9.89 7.90
N GLY A 69 8.41 9.68 9.01
CA GLY A 69 8.35 10.56 10.17
C GLY A 69 7.86 9.88 11.44
N ASN A 70 7.75 10.66 12.52
CA ASN A 70 7.44 10.16 13.87
C ASN A 70 5.98 10.42 14.30
N LYS A 71 5.25 11.21 13.54
CA LYS A 71 3.89 11.67 13.91
C LYS A 71 2.82 11.27 12.91
N CYS A 72 3.18 10.44 11.92
CA CYS A 72 2.24 9.90 10.95
C CYS A 72 1.78 8.50 11.36
N GLY A 73 0.59 8.10 10.89
CA GLY A 73 -0.03 6.82 11.20
C GLY A 73 -0.53 6.07 9.96
N ALA A 74 -0.56 4.74 10.07
CA ALA A 74 -1.20 3.88 9.08
C ALA A 74 -1.96 2.76 9.80
N HIS A 75 -3.21 2.56 9.41
CA HIS A 75 -4.11 1.59 10.01
C HIS A 75 -4.69 0.66 8.94
N THR A 76 -4.67 -0.63 9.21
CA THR A 76 -5.30 -1.64 8.35
C THR A 76 -6.41 -2.34 9.12
N VAL A 77 -7.62 -2.30 8.57
CA VAL A 77 -8.84 -2.85 9.17
C VAL A 77 -9.41 -3.91 8.23
N PRO A 78 -9.00 -5.17 8.34
CA PRO A 78 -9.55 -6.26 7.55
C PRO A 78 -10.93 -6.67 8.08
N TYR A 79 -11.86 -6.96 7.16
CA TYR A 79 -13.13 -7.59 7.45
C TYR A 79 -13.31 -8.82 6.55
N ILE A 80 -13.10 -9.99 7.13
CA ILE A 80 -12.99 -11.25 6.38
C ILE A 80 -14.15 -12.17 6.76
N LYS A 81 -14.89 -12.62 5.74
CA LYS A 81 -15.94 -13.62 5.85
C LYS A 81 -15.68 -14.77 4.88
N ASN A 82 -15.34 -15.93 5.39
CA ASN A 82 -15.29 -17.15 4.58
C ASN A 82 -16.42 -18.07 5.02
N LYS A 83 -17.38 -18.31 4.12
CA LYS A 83 -18.55 -19.18 4.36
C LYS A 83 -18.47 -20.49 3.58
N ASN A 84 -17.31 -20.81 3.01
CA ASN A 84 -17.09 -22.06 2.26
C ASN A 84 -15.77 -22.71 2.66
N SER A 85 -15.81 -23.93 3.17
CA SER A 85 -14.63 -24.64 3.71
C SER A 85 -13.59 -25.05 2.66
N SER A 86 -13.97 -25.08 1.37
CA SER A 86 -13.03 -25.39 0.27
C SER A 86 -12.31 -24.16 -0.29
N SER A 87 -12.58 -22.98 0.27
CA SER A 87 -12.02 -21.71 -0.22
C SER A 87 -11.04 -21.12 0.78
N THR A 88 -10.05 -20.37 0.26
CA THR A 88 -8.94 -19.82 1.03
C THR A 88 -8.91 -18.30 0.95
N ILE A 89 -8.64 -17.66 2.09
CA ILE A 89 -8.35 -16.23 2.16
C ILE A 89 -6.99 -16.05 2.85
N GLU A 90 -6.08 -15.39 2.17
CA GLU A 90 -4.78 -15.01 2.69
C GLU A 90 -4.74 -13.49 2.84
N HIS A 91 -4.36 -13.00 4.00
CA HIS A 91 -4.22 -11.58 4.26
C HIS A 91 -2.91 -11.30 4.97
N GLU A 92 -2.06 -10.52 4.32
CA GLU A 92 -0.79 -10.03 4.85
C GLU A 92 -0.86 -8.51 5.05
N ALA A 93 -0.34 -8.04 6.16
CA ALA A 93 -0.22 -6.61 6.43
C ALA A 93 1.16 -6.31 7.01
N THR A 94 1.86 -5.36 6.39
CA THR A 94 3.16 -4.89 6.87
C THR A 94 3.14 -3.38 7.07
N THR A 95 3.82 -2.92 8.11
CA THR A 95 4.08 -1.50 8.31
C THR A 95 5.57 -1.32 8.54
N SER A 96 6.21 -0.56 7.69
CA SER A 96 7.61 -0.21 7.78
C SER A 96 7.78 1.31 7.93
N LYS A 97 8.89 1.70 8.53
CA LYS A 97 9.29 3.10 8.64
C LYS A 97 10.65 3.26 7.98
N ILE A 98 10.84 4.37 7.26
CA ILE A 98 12.18 4.74 6.80
C ILE A 98 13.02 5.03 8.04
N ASN A 99 14.11 4.26 8.20
CA ASN A 99 15.01 4.40 9.34
C ASN A 99 16.29 5.15 8.95
N ASP A 100 17.01 5.62 9.98
CA ASP A 100 18.24 6.38 9.80
C ASP A 100 19.37 5.55 9.18
N ASP A 101 19.38 4.23 9.41
CA ASP A 101 20.39 3.32 8.83
C ASP A 101 20.22 3.21 7.29
N GLN A 102 18.99 3.17 6.80
CA GLN A 102 18.72 3.17 5.35
C GLN A 102 19.16 4.48 4.70
N LEU A 103 18.85 5.60 5.35
CA LEU A 103 19.26 6.92 4.86
C LEU A 103 20.80 7.05 4.92
N PHE A 104 21.41 6.65 6.02
CA PHE A 104 22.88 6.63 6.16
C PHE A 104 23.54 5.81 5.05
N TYR A 105 23.04 4.62 4.76
CA TYR A 105 23.56 3.77 3.70
C TYR A 105 23.48 4.45 2.31
N CYS A 106 22.38 5.13 2.02
CA CYS A 106 22.23 5.90 0.78
C CYS A 106 23.20 7.09 0.74
N ASN A 107 23.34 7.82 1.85
CA ASN A 107 24.24 8.96 1.96
C ASN A 107 25.71 8.56 1.77
N GLN A 108 26.13 7.41 2.27
CA GLN A 108 27.50 6.87 2.06
C GLN A 108 27.78 6.58 0.58
N ARG A 109 26.76 6.46 -0.26
CA ARG A 109 26.84 6.28 -1.70
C ARG A 109 26.68 7.57 -2.51
N GLY A 110 26.68 8.70 -1.82
CA GLY A 110 26.65 10.04 -2.44
C GLY A 110 25.26 10.58 -2.75
N LEU A 111 24.18 9.90 -2.32
CA LEU A 111 22.83 10.42 -2.43
C LEU A 111 22.56 11.41 -1.30
N ASN A 112 21.95 12.55 -1.61
CA ASN A 112 21.42 13.43 -0.57
C ASN A 112 20.16 12.84 0.07
N GLN A 113 19.68 13.45 1.15
CA GLN A 113 18.56 12.93 1.91
C GLN A 113 17.26 12.84 1.08
N GLU A 114 16.99 13.83 0.25
CA GLU A 114 15.79 13.84 -0.62
C GLU A 114 15.86 12.78 -1.70
N GLU A 115 17.04 12.62 -2.32
CA GLU A 115 17.28 11.55 -3.30
C GLU A 115 17.15 10.15 -2.69
N ALA A 116 17.66 9.95 -1.46
CA ALA A 116 17.55 8.70 -0.74
C ALA A 116 16.09 8.35 -0.44
N VAL A 117 15.32 9.29 0.07
CA VAL A 117 13.89 9.11 0.33
C VAL A 117 13.13 8.83 -0.96
N SER A 118 13.38 9.60 -2.02
CA SER A 118 12.76 9.39 -3.33
C SER A 118 13.06 7.99 -3.88
N LEU A 119 14.29 7.51 -3.75
CA LEU A 119 14.67 6.16 -4.16
C LEU A 119 13.89 5.07 -3.41
N ILE A 120 13.80 5.19 -2.07
CA ILE A 120 13.08 4.23 -1.22
C ILE A 120 11.59 4.21 -1.56
N VAL A 121 10.97 5.38 -1.68
CA VAL A 121 9.55 5.53 -2.01
C VAL A 121 9.23 4.98 -3.41
N ASN A 122 10.06 5.30 -4.40
CA ASN A 122 9.89 4.77 -5.76
C ASN A 122 10.02 3.24 -5.78
N GLY A 123 10.98 2.69 -5.03
CA GLY A 123 11.13 1.24 -4.84
C GLY A 123 9.89 0.61 -4.22
N PHE A 124 9.35 1.21 -3.16
CA PHE A 124 8.13 0.75 -2.48
C PHE A 124 6.90 0.76 -3.41
N CYS A 125 6.79 1.75 -4.28
CA CYS A 125 5.66 1.90 -5.20
C CYS A 125 5.79 1.10 -6.49
N LYS A 126 6.96 0.55 -6.79
CA LYS A 126 7.30 -0.07 -8.08
C LYS A 126 6.26 -1.08 -8.58
N ASP A 127 5.85 -2.01 -7.73
CA ASP A 127 4.92 -3.09 -8.10
C ASP A 127 3.57 -2.57 -8.60
N VAL A 128 3.10 -1.47 -8.00
CA VAL A 128 1.83 -0.85 -8.40
C VAL A 128 2.01 -0.03 -9.68
N LEU A 129 3.11 0.70 -9.79
CA LEU A 129 3.39 1.54 -10.97
C LEU A 129 3.59 0.70 -12.23
N GLN A 130 4.24 -0.46 -12.12
CA GLN A 130 4.45 -1.38 -13.24
C GLN A 130 3.16 -1.99 -13.81
N GLN A 131 2.02 -1.88 -13.11
CA GLN A 131 0.72 -2.34 -13.61
C GLN A 131 0.01 -1.29 -14.47
N LEU A 132 0.52 -0.07 -14.52
CA LEU A 132 -0.03 1.01 -15.33
C LEU A 132 0.60 1.00 -16.73
N PRO A 133 -0.14 1.43 -17.77
CA PRO A 133 0.47 1.81 -19.04
C PRO A 133 1.61 2.82 -18.80
N MET A 134 2.67 2.74 -19.61
CA MET A 134 3.92 3.49 -19.38
C MET A 134 3.69 5.00 -19.21
N GLU A 135 2.80 5.59 -19.98
CA GLU A 135 2.47 7.01 -19.92
C GLU A 135 1.92 7.42 -18.55
N PHE A 136 0.98 6.64 -18.01
CA PHE A 136 0.41 6.87 -16.68
C PHE A 136 1.39 6.53 -15.56
N ALA A 137 2.26 5.53 -15.75
CA ALA A 137 3.28 5.17 -14.77
C ALA A 137 4.27 6.31 -14.54
N VAL A 138 4.74 6.96 -15.61
CA VAL A 138 5.66 8.10 -15.54
C VAL A 138 5.01 9.30 -14.83
N GLU A 139 3.78 9.61 -15.18
CA GLU A 139 3.05 10.71 -14.54
C GLU A 139 2.76 10.42 -13.07
N ALA A 140 2.29 9.21 -12.75
CA ALA A 140 2.07 8.80 -11.38
C ALA A 140 3.35 8.84 -10.54
N GLN A 141 4.50 8.49 -11.12
CA GLN A 141 5.80 8.58 -10.44
C GLN A 141 6.19 10.03 -10.12
N LYS A 142 5.96 10.97 -11.04
CA LYS A 142 6.18 12.40 -10.80
C LYS A 142 5.28 12.93 -9.69
N LEU A 143 3.99 12.57 -9.70
CA LEU A 143 3.03 12.96 -8.66
C LEU A 143 3.40 12.42 -7.29
N VAL A 144 3.98 11.22 -7.21
CA VAL A 144 4.54 10.68 -5.95
C VAL A 144 5.64 11.59 -5.42
N GLY A 145 6.60 11.96 -6.26
CA GLY A 145 7.69 12.88 -5.87
C GLY A 145 7.16 14.19 -5.29
N ILE A 146 6.27 14.86 -6.03
CA ILE A 146 5.65 16.12 -5.60
C ILE A 146 4.87 15.96 -4.27
N SER A 147 4.16 14.86 -4.10
CA SER A 147 3.33 14.63 -2.90
C SER A 147 4.15 14.43 -1.63
N ILE A 148 5.41 14.05 -1.73
CA ILE A 148 6.31 13.82 -0.59
C ILE A 148 7.38 14.92 -0.45
N GLU A 149 7.45 15.87 -1.37
CA GLU A 149 8.33 17.04 -1.23
C GLU A 149 8.05 17.78 0.09
N GLY A 150 9.11 18.12 0.82
CA GLY A 150 9.02 18.79 2.11
C GLY A 150 8.57 17.90 3.28
N SER A 151 8.37 16.60 3.07
CA SER A 151 8.01 15.67 4.16
C SER A 151 9.22 15.09 4.89
N VAL A 152 10.42 15.44 4.43
CA VAL A 152 11.71 15.03 5.01
C VAL A 152 12.24 16.21 5.82
N GLY A 153 11.87 16.28 7.08
CA GLY A 153 12.33 17.30 8.04
C GLY A 153 12.12 16.82 9.47
#